data_eba20a4840992794e4888e1439c32a96
#
_entry.id   eba20a4840992794e4888e1439c32a96
#
_cell.length_a   1.000
_cell.length_b   1.000
_cell.length_c   1.000
_cell.angle_alpha   90.00
_cell.angle_beta   90.00
_cell.angle_gamma   90.00
#
_symmetry.space_group_name_H-M   'P 1'
#
loop_
_entity.id
_entity.type
_entity.pdbx_description
1 polymer ?
#
loop_
_entity_poly.entity_id
_entity_poly.type
_entity_poly.pdbx_seq_one_letter_code
_entity_poly.pdbx_strand_id
1 'polypeptide(L)'
;MAKESSLKNIASERAVLAGIVQHGIDCFVDVEILVDEETFTLDHNKILFKCLVDAISKNDAIGFPEILSSAKSLDLNEYIEKPDVMKHVNGVINTPIHLENVRSHAEKIRRLQFARNVQNQLRDIYRGLDEISGDESVTEILSIAEAPIQEICMSYMREDDTTPKPLGESLSDYIEHVQNNKSDTMGISTGFPVFDKAIGGGLRRKCVDLVAARPKVGKSCFADNVALHVAKELGIPVLMLDTEMSKEDHW
;
A
#
# COMPACT_ATOMS: atom_id res chain seq x y z
N MET A 1 -11.24 32.35 4.14
CA MET A 1 -10.32 31.76 5.15
C MET A 1 -10.38 30.26 4.98
N ALA A 2 -9.38 29.66 4.36
CA ALA A 2 -9.27 28.20 4.24
C ALA A 2 -9.03 27.63 5.65
N LYS A 3 -9.92 26.73 6.09
CA LYS A 3 -9.78 25.99 7.32
C LYS A 3 -8.46 25.20 7.22
N GLU A 4 -7.47 25.52 8.08
CA GLU A 4 -6.23 24.73 8.16
C GLU A 4 -6.60 23.25 8.21
N SER A 5 -6.01 22.46 7.34
CA SER A 5 -6.42 21.06 7.18
C SER A 5 -6.18 20.32 8.49
N SER A 6 -7.24 19.72 9.03
CA SER A 6 -7.21 18.89 10.25
C SER A 6 -6.41 17.58 10.09
N LEU A 7 -5.69 17.42 8.97
CA LEU A 7 -4.92 16.22 8.62
C LEU A 7 -3.52 16.21 9.29
N LYS A 8 -3.46 16.65 10.55
CA LYS A 8 -2.25 16.69 11.37
C LYS A 8 -2.54 16.07 12.73
N ASN A 9 -1.63 15.28 13.25
CA ASN A 9 -1.71 14.77 14.63
C ASN A 9 -0.34 14.79 15.29
N ILE A 10 0.03 15.97 15.78
CA ILE A 10 1.34 16.23 16.41
C ILE A 10 1.57 15.32 17.62
N ALA A 11 0.53 14.96 18.36
CA ALA A 11 0.65 14.06 19.50
C ALA A 11 1.07 12.65 19.06
N SER A 12 0.47 12.12 17.96
CA SER A 12 0.87 10.82 17.42
C SER A 12 2.26 10.86 16.77
N GLU A 13 2.64 11.97 16.10
CA GLU A 13 3.98 12.15 15.57
C GLU A 13 5.04 12.10 16.69
N ARG A 14 4.80 12.82 17.79
CA ARG A 14 5.66 12.80 18.97
C ARG A 14 5.75 11.41 19.60
N ALA A 15 4.63 10.70 19.68
CA ALA A 15 4.58 9.36 20.23
C ALA A 15 5.45 8.37 19.42
N VAL A 16 5.41 8.44 18.09
CA VAL A 16 6.25 7.60 17.22
C VAL A 16 7.74 7.92 17.45
N LEU A 17 8.11 9.19 17.40
CA LEU A 17 9.49 9.61 17.60
C LEU A 17 10.01 9.24 19.00
N ALA A 18 9.19 9.42 20.04
CA ALA A 18 9.51 9.02 21.40
C ALA A 18 9.69 7.50 21.53
N GLY A 19 8.84 6.73 20.85
CA GLY A 19 8.95 5.26 20.79
C GLY A 19 10.27 4.81 20.20
N ILE A 20 10.68 5.41 19.07
CA ILE A 20 11.96 5.12 18.42
C ILE A 20 13.14 5.45 19.35
N VAL A 21 13.08 6.58 20.07
CA VAL A 21 14.14 6.96 21.01
C VAL A 21 14.23 5.99 22.19
N GLN A 22 13.08 5.58 22.78
CA GLN A 22 13.05 4.78 24.00
C GLN A 22 13.30 3.29 23.78
N HIS A 23 12.89 2.76 22.63
CA HIS A 23 12.96 1.33 22.33
C HIS A 23 13.95 0.99 21.21
N GLY A 24 14.61 2.00 20.61
CA GLY A 24 15.69 1.81 19.64
C GLY A 24 15.27 1.06 18.39
N ILE A 25 16.14 0.16 17.95
CA ILE A 25 16.01 -0.59 16.70
C ILE A 25 14.75 -1.48 16.67
N ASP A 26 14.37 -2.08 17.79
CA ASP A 26 13.20 -2.97 17.86
C ASP A 26 11.92 -2.20 17.48
N CYS A 27 11.76 -0.99 18.00
CA CYS A 27 10.65 -0.12 17.65
C CYS A 27 10.74 0.37 16.19
N PHE A 28 11.96 0.72 15.73
CA PHE A 28 12.16 1.25 14.40
C PHE A 28 11.77 0.22 13.32
N VAL A 29 12.21 -1.03 13.44
CA VAL A 29 11.87 -2.13 12.53
C VAL A 29 10.36 -2.33 12.41
N ASP A 30 9.62 -2.17 13.52
CA ASP A 30 8.16 -2.32 13.53
C ASP A 30 7.44 -1.19 12.79
N VAL A 31 8.06 -0.01 12.69
CA VAL A 31 7.41 1.18 12.12
C VAL A 31 8.05 1.71 10.84
N GLU A 32 9.26 1.25 10.44
CA GLU A 32 9.98 1.77 9.27
C GLU A 32 9.19 1.66 7.96
N ILE A 33 8.34 0.63 7.82
CA ILE A 33 7.46 0.44 6.67
C ILE A 33 6.28 1.42 6.69
N LEU A 34 5.93 1.92 7.88
CA LEU A 34 4.76 2.77 8.09
C LEU A 34 5.08 4.26 8.03
N VAL A 35 6.33 4.65 8.31
CA VAL A 35 6.70 6.07 8.44
C VAL A 35 7.94 6.40 7.64
N ASP A 36 7.86 7.53 6.96
CA ASP A 36 8.96 8.19 6.27
C ASP A 36 9.07 9.65 6.74
N GLU A 37 10.00 10.42 6.18
CA GLU A 37 10.17 11.83 6.49
C GLU A 37 8.89 12.64 6.22
N GLU A 38 8.19 12.36 5.11
CA GLU A 38 6.99 13.08 4.68
C GLU A 38 5.75 12.72 5.51
N THR A 39 5.82 11.66 6.31
CA THR A 39 4.76 11.29 7.26
C THR A 39 4.58 12.35 8.33
N PHE A 40 5.66 13.02 8.73
CA PHE A 40 5.65 14.07 9.73
C PHE A 40 5.25 15.42 9.13
N THR A 41 4.50 16.20 9.91
CA THR A 41 3.98 17.50 9.44
C THR A 41 4.79 18.71 9.95
N LEU A 42 5.53 18.54 11.04
CA LEU A 42 6.40 19.57 11.58
C LEU A 42 7.83 19.36 11.09
N ASP A 43 8.49 20.43 10.62
CA ASP A 43 9.88 20.36 10.17
C ASP A 43 10.82 19.86 11.28
N HIS A 44 10.54 20.22 12.54
CA HIS A 44 11.28 19.70 13.69
C HIS A 44 11.18 18.17 13.82
N ASN A 45 10.01 17.60 13.54
CA ASN A 45 9.78 16.14 13.58
C ASN A 45 10.43 15.45 12.39
N LYS A 46 10.40 16.03 11.18
CA LYS A 46 11.09 15.52 10.00
C LYS A 46 12.58 15.44 10.23
N ILE A 47 13.18 16.52 10.70
CA ILE A 47 14.62 16.59 10.97
C ILE A 47 15.01 15.63 12.10
N LEU A 48 14.22 15.58 13.17
CA LEU A 48 14.47 14.63 14.25
C LEU A 48 14.40 13.18 13.75
N PHE A 49 13.43 12.84 12.91
CA PHE A 49 13.33 11.50 12.32
C PHE A 49 14.57 11.16 11.48
N LYS A 50 15.04 12.08 10.63
CA LYS A 50 16.30 11.90 9.88
C LYS A 50 17.50 11.60 10.80
N CYS A 51 17.63 12.35 11.88
CA CYS A 51 18.71 12.15 12.83
C CYS A 51 18.57 10.81 13.55
N LEU A 52 17.35 10.37 13.85
CA LEU A 52 17.09 9.08 14.47
C LEU A 52 17.44 7.91 13.54
N VAL A 53 17.07 7.98 12.27
CA VAL A 53 17.43 6.96 11.25
C VAL A 53 18.95 6.83 11.12
N ASP A 54 19.67 7.96 11.05
CA ASP A 54 21.14 7.96 10.99
C ASP A 54 21.76 7.43 12.30
N ALA A 55 21.19 7.78 13.46
CA ALA A 55 21.66 7.30 14.75
C ALA A 55 21.48 5.78 14.90
N ILE A 56 20.32 5.25 14.51
CA ILE A 56 20.03 3.80 14.53
C ILE A 56 21.00 3.03 13.64
N SER A 57 21.33 3.55 12.47
CA SER A 57 22.26 2.89 11.56
C SER A 57 23.69 2.76 12.12
N LYS A 58 24.03 3.55 13.13
CA LYS A 58 25.37 3.63 13.71
C LYS A 58 25.47 3.04 15.12
N ASN A 59 24.38 3.04 15.88
CA ASN A 59 24.36 2.69 17.31
C ASN A 59 23.09 1.91 17.67
N ASP A 60 23.21 0.95 18.58
CA ASP A 60 22.07 0.17 19.09
C ASP A 60 21.18 0.96 20.07
N ALA A 61 21.75 1.92 20.79
CA ALA A 61 21.04 2.75 21.75
C ALA A 61 21.01 4.22 21.28
N ILE A 62 19.86 4.88 21.45
CA ILE A 62 19.64 6.24 21.00
C ILE A 62 19.37 7.13 22.19
N GLY A 63 20.23 8.13 22.36
CA GLY A 63 20.06 9.19 23.34
C GLY A 63 20.24 10.57 22.72
N PHE A 64 20.16 11.59 23.55
CA PHE A 64 20.38 12.97 23.11
C PHE A 64 21.77 13.21 22.49
N PRO A 65 22.88 12.64 23.02
CA PRO A 65 24.22 12.77 22.43
C PRO A 65 24.30 12.18 21.01
N GLU A 66 23.67 11.01 20.79
CA GLU A 66 23.66 10.33 19.50
C GLU A 66 22.88 11.13 18.46
N ILE A 67 21.74 11.72 18.84
CA ILE A 67 20.96 12.62 17.99
C ILE A 67 21.79 13.85 17.58
N LEU A 68 22.53 14.45 18.50
CA LEU A 68 23.41 15.59 18.19
C LEU A 68 24.59 15.18 17.29
N SER A 69 25.15 14.00 17.50
CA SER A 69 26.21 13.47 16.65
C SER A 69 25.71 13.25 15.21
N SER A 70 24.53 12.67 15.06
CA SER A 70 23.87 12.48 13.76
C SER A 70 23.51 13.80 13.10
N ALA A 71 23.02 14.78 13.86
CA ALA A 71 22.77 16.13 13.34
C ALA A 71 24.04 16.79 12.76
N LYS A 72 25.19 16.59 13.40
CA LYS A 72 26.48 17.09 12.88
C LYS A 72 26.89 16.36 11.60
N SER A 73 26.69 15.04 11.51
CA SER A 73 27.03 14.26 10.32
C SER A 73 26.14 14.61 9.11
N LEU A 74 24.93 15.12 9.35
CA LEU A 74 23.96 15.52 8.34
C LEU A 74 23.96 17.03 8.05
N ASP A 75 24.90 17.80 8.60
CA ASP A 75 24.95 19.27 8.52
C ASP A 75 23.67 19.99 9.01
N LEU A 76 22.99 19.40 10.00
CA LEU A 76 21.75 19.91 10.58
C LEU A 76 21.93 20.48 12.00
N ASN A 77 23.19 20.60 12.49
CA ASN A 77 23.51 21.07 13.83
C ASN A 77 22.98 22.49 14.12
N GLU A 78 23.15 23.43 13.19
CA GLU A 78 22.66 24.80 13.36
C GLU A 78 21.12 24.88 13.55
N TYR A 79 20.40 23.91 12.99
CA TYR A 79 18.95 23.83 13.14
C TYR A 79 18.53 23.23 14.48
N ILE A 80 19.18 22.13 14.90
CA ILE A 80 18.85 21.43 16.16
C ILE A 80 19.28 22.25 17.38
N GLU A 81 20.36 23.02 17.29
CA GLU A 81 20.87 23.87 18.38
C GLU A 81 19.97 25.09 18.67
N LYS A 82 18.97 25.37 17.83
CA LYS A 82 17.99 26.42 18.13
C LYS A 82 17.23 26.11 19.42
N PRO A 83 17.05 27.08 20.34
CA PRO A 83 16.43 26.85 21.64
C PRO A 83 15.05 26.18 21.57
N ASP A 84 14.23 26.57 20.60
CA ASP A 84 12.89 26.05 20.42
C ASP A 84 12.91 24.59 19.95
N VAL A 85 13.82 24.25 19.02
CA VAL A 85 13.99 22.88 18.51
C VAL A 85 14.55 21.97 19.59
N MET A 86 15.56 22.44 20.33
CA MET A 86 16.13 21.71 21.45
C MET A 86 15.11 21.42 22.55
N LYS A 87 14.25 22.39 22.87
CA LYS A 87 13.14 22.20 23.82
C LYS A 87 12.15 21.15 23.29
N HIS A 88 11.86 21.18 21.99
CA HIS A 88 10.98 20.21 21.34
C HIS A 88 11.59 18.79 21.41
N VAL A 89 12.84 18.61 21.02
CA VAL A 89 13.57 17.34 21.06
C VAL A 89 13.59 16.74 22.47
N ASN A 90 13.94 17.56 23.48
CA ASN A 90 13.88 17.15 24.87
C ASN A 90 12.45 16.75 25.31
N GLY A 91 11.43 17.44 24.81
CA GLY A 91 10.03 17.10 25.05
C GLY A 91 9.64 15.76 24.45
N VAL A 92 10.15 15.43 23.28
CA VAL A 92 9.94 14.13 22.62
C VAL A 92 10.63 13.01 23.40
N ILE A 93 11.92 13.15 23.72
CA ILE A 93 12.72 12.14 24.46
C ILE A 93 12.07 11.77 25.79
N ASN A 94 11.52 12.77 26.50
CA ASN A 94 10.90 12.58 27.81
C ASN A 94 9.41 12.20 27.76
N THR A 95 8.84 11.97 26.57
CA THR A 95 7.43 11.54 26.44
C THR A 95 7.34 10.02 26.67
N PRO A 96 6.73 9.54 27.77
CA PRO A 96 6.63 8.12 28.02
C PRO A 96 5.67 7.45 27.03
N ILE A 97 6.09 6.35 26.42
CA ILE A 97 5.25 5.55 25.53
C ILE A 97 5.55 4.06 25.65
N HIS A 98 4.52 3.24 25.62
CA HIS A 98 4.67 1.79 25.56
C HIS A 98 4.85 1.33 24.12
N LEU A 99 5.75 0.39 23.88
CA LEU A 99 6.10 -0.15 22.57
C LEU A 99 4.85 -0.58 21.76
N GLU A 100 3.93 -1.29 22.41
CA GLU A 100 2.69 -1.78 21.80
C GLU A 100 1.81 -0.67 21.17
N ASN A 101 1.90 0.55 21.69
CA ASN A 101 1.10 1.67 21.22
C ASN A 101 1.75 2.43 20.05
N VAL A 102 3.06 2.29 19.86
CA VAL A 102 3.80 3.07 18.85
C VAL A 102 3.31 2.75 17.45
N ARG A 103 3.12 1.47 17.12
CA ARG A 103 2.61 1.02 15.84
C ARG A 103 1.24 1.63 15.51
N SER A 104 0.32 1.66 16.47
CA SER A 104 -1.00 2.28 16.29
C SER A 104 -0.91 3.78 15.98
N HIS A 105 0.04 4.49 16.60
CA HIS A 105 0.30 5.90 16.29
C HIS A 105 0.94 6.07 14.90
N ALA A 106 1.86 5.18 14.51
CA ALA A 106 2.47 5.17 13.18
C ALA A 106 1.42 4.95 12.08
N GLU A 107 0.54 3.96 12.22
CA GLU A 107 -0.57 3.73 11.30
C GLU A 107 -1.50 4.94 11.19
N LYS A 108 -1.76 5.63 12.30
CA LYS A 108 -2.60 6.82 12.30
C LYS A 108 -1.98 7.97 11.51
N ILE A 109 -0.69 8.26 11.72
CA ILE A 109 -0.02 9.34 10.98
C ILE A 109 0.17 8.99 9.51
N ARG A 110 0.39 7.70 9.16
CA ARG A 110 0.42 7.22 7.78
C ARG A 110 -0.91 7.44 7.05
N ARG A 111 -2.05 7.11 7.71
CA ARG A 111 -3.37 7.39 7.14
C ARG A 111 -3.60 8.89 6.89
N LEU A 112 -3.07 9.75 7.79
CA LEU A 112 -3.14 11.20 7.61
C LEU A 112 -2.22 11.68 6.49
N GLN A 113 -1.04 11.08 6.30
CA GLN A 113 -0.16 11.35 5.16
C GLN A 113 -0.86 10.99 3.85
N PHE A 114 -1.45 9.79 3.77
CA PHE A 114 -2.24 9.38 2.61
C PHE A 114 -3.33 10.41 2.26
N ALA A 115 -4.10 10.83 3.25
CA ALA A 115 -5.14 11.83 3.05
C ALA A 115 -4.58 13.18 2.56
N ARG A 116 -3.38 13.59 3.04
CA ARG A 116 -2.69 14.79 2.53
C ARG A 116 -2.26 14.62 1.08
N ASN A 117 -1.70 13.45 0.72
CA ASN A 117 -1.27 13.17 -0.64
C ASN A 117 -2.45 13.20 -1.61
N VAL A 118 -3.57 12.55 -1.26
CA VAL A 118 -4.81 12.63 -2.05
C VAL A 118 -5.30 14.08 -2.17
N GLN A 119 -5.28 14.84 -1.09
CA GLN A 119 -5.70 16.25 -1.12
C GLN A 119 -4.81 17.11 -2.02
N ASN A 120 -3.51 16.87 -2.04
CA ASN A 120 -2.58 17.58 -2.90
C ASN A 120 -2.82 17.23 -4.38
N GLN A 121 -2.98 15.95 -4.70
CA GLN A 121 -3.28 15.50 -6.06
C GLN A 121 -4.62 16.07 -6.57
N LEU A 122 -5.64 16.13 -5.73
CA LEU A 122 -6.91 16.77 -6.11
C LEU A 122 -6.73 18.26 -6.43
N ARG A 123 -5.83 18.97 -5.73
CA ARG A 123 -5.52 20.37 -6.05
C ARG A 123 -4.77 20.49 -7.37
N ASP A 124 -3.85 19.57 -7.66
CA ASP A 124 -3.10 19.58 -8.91
C ASP A 124 -4.00 19.20 -10.10
N ILE A 125 -4.90 18.23 -9.92
CA ILE A 125 -5.97 17.94 -10.90
C ILE A 125 -6.83 19.17 -11.16
N TYR A 126 -7.28 19.85 -10.10
CA TYR A 126 -8.08 21.06 -10.23
C TYR A 126 -7.36 22.14 -11.06
N ARG A 127 -6.06 22.36 -10.78
CA ARG A 127 -5.25 23.32 -11.56
C ARG A 127 -5.10 22.88 -13.02
N GLY A 128 -4.84 21.59 -13.28
CA GLY A 128 -4.74 21.07 -14.64
C GLY A 128 -6.04 21.22 -15.42
N LEU A 129 -7.19 21.09 -14.75
CA LEU A 129 -8.50 21.33 -15.38
C LEU A 129 -8.78 22.81 -15.63
N ASP A 130 -8.27 23.72 -14.80
CA ASP A 130 -8.40 25.17 -15.03
C ASP A 130 -7.58 25.68 -16.23
N GLU A 131 -6.57 24.93 -16.68
CA GLU A 131 -5.72 25.26 -17.83
C GLU A 131 -6.31 24.81 -19.19
N ILE A 132 -7.46 24.11 -19.18
CA ILE A 132 -8.11 23.61 -20.40
C ILE A 132 -8.66 24.76 -21.23
N SER A 133 -8.28 24.79 -22.53
CA SER A 133 -8.69 25.80 -23.48
C SER A 133 -9.97 25.46 -24.25
N GLY A 134 -10.36 24.17 -24.26
CA GLY A 134 -11.51 23.63 -25.00
C GLY A 134 -11.14 22.97 -26.33
N ASP A 135 -9.85 22.96 -26.69
CA ASP A 135 -9.35 22.27 -27.89
C ASP A 135 -8.93 20.81 -27.59
N GLU A 136 -8.87 20.44 -26.31
CA GLU A 136 -8.47 19.13 -25.84
C GLU A 136 -9.56 18.08 -26.03
N SER A 137 -9.17 16.85 -26.34
CA SER A 137 -10.10 15.73 -26.44
C SER A 137 -10.63 15.32 -25.05
N VAL A 138 -11.83 14.74 -25.01
CA VAL A 138 -12.44 14.21 -23.79
C VAL A 138 -11.52 13.19 -23.10
N THR A 139 -10.76 12.41 -23.89
CA THR A 139 -9.81 11.42 -23.35
C THR A 139 -8.62 12.09 -22.65
N GLU A 140 -8.12 13.20 -23.20
CA GLU A 140 -7.05 13.98 -22.54
C GLU A 140 -7.53 14.58 -21.23
N ILE A 141 -8.74 15.16 -21.22
CA ILE A 141 -9.35 15.72 -20.00
C ILE A 141 -9.52 14.63 -18.92
N LEU A 142 -10.00 13.44 -19.29
CA LEU A 142 -10.13 12.32 -18.34
C LEU A 142 -8.78 11.86 -17.80
N SER A 143 -7.74 11.83 -18.64
CA SER A 143 -6.40 11.40 -18.21
C SER A 143 -5.78 12.32 -17.14
N ILE A 144 -6.09 13.62 -17.16
CA ILE A 144 -5.66 14.58 -16.15
C ILE A 144 -6.21 14.20 -14.76
N ALA A 145 -7.42 13.67 -14.71
CA ALA A 145 -8.06 13.28 -13.45
C ALA A 145 -7.71 11.85 -12.99
N GLU A 146 -7.65 10.89 -13.91
CA GLU A 146 -7.51 9.48 -13.58
C GLU A 146 -6.07 9.08 -13.26
N ALA A 147 -5.10 9.55 -14.05
CA ALA A 147 -3.71 9.11 -13.93
C ALA A 147 -3.09 9.39 -12.53
N PRO A 148 -3.22 10.59 -11.93
CA PRO A 148 -2.67 10.88 -10.61
C PRO A 148 -3.32 10.05 -9.49
N ILE A 149 -4.63 9.79 -9.59
CA ILE A 149 -5.35 8.97 -8.61
C ILE A 149 -4.91 7.51 -8.68
N GLN A 150 -4.75 6.97 -9.90
CA GLN A 150 -4.25 5.61 -10.09
C GLN A 150 -2.83 5.44 -9.55
N GLU A 151 -1.95 6.42 -9.76
CA GLU A 151 -0.59 6.39 -9.25
C GLU A 151 -0.55 6.30 -7.72
N ILE A 152 -1.35 7.12 -7.02
CA ILE A 152 -1.48 7.04 -5.56
C ILE A 152 -2.00 5.66 -5.15
N CYS A 153 -3.09 5.18 -5.76
CA CYS A 153 -3.65 3.88 -5.41
C CYS A 153 -2.63 2.76 -5.59
N MET A 154 -1.85 2.79 -6.69
CA MET A 154 -0.83 1.78 -6.95
C MET A 154 0.34 1.85 -5.95
N SER A 155 0.76 3.03 -5.53
CA SER A 155 1.84 3.18 -4.56
C SER A 155 1.46 2.59 -3.20
N TYR A 156 0.26 2.88 -2.72
CA TYR A 156 -0.20 2.40 -1.40
C TYR A 156 -0.64 0.93 -1.40
N MET A 157 -1.23 0.42 -2.50
CA MET A 157 -1.63 -0.99 -2.59
C MET A 157 -0.42 -1.94 -2.65
N ARG A 158 0.71 -1.51 -3.22
CA ARG A 158 1.94 -2.32 -3.26
C ARG A 158 2.56 -2.52 -1.88
N GLU A 159 2.41 -1.57 -0.97
CA GLU A 159 3.03 -1.63 0.34
C GLU A 159 2.31 -2.57 1.32
N ASP A 160 0.97 -2.65 1.26
CA ASP A 160 0.20 -3.52 2.17
C ASP A 160 0.33 -5.03 1.84
N ASP A 161 0.64 -5.37 0.58
CA ASP A 161 0.74 -6.78 0.12
C ASP A 161 2.19 -7.33 0.18
N THR A 162 3.19 -6.49 0.41
CA THR A 162 4.63 -6.85 0.32
C THR A 162 5.27 -7.23 1.64
N THR A 163 4.60 -7.07 2.78
CA THR A 163 5.14 -7.57 4.05
C THR A 163 5.15 -9.10 4.05
N PRO A 164 6.31 -9.76 4.09
CA PRO A 164 6.37 -11.21 4.16
C PRO A 164 5.75 -11.66 5.49
N LYS A 165 4.55 -12.26 5.42
CA LYS A 165 3.91 -12.87 6.59
C LYS A 165 4.52 -14.24 6.84
N PRO A 166 4.79 -14.63 8.09
CA PRO A 166 5.21 -15.98 8.40
C PRO A 166 4.19 -16.99 7.84
N LEU A 167 4.69 -18.00 7.11
CA LEU A 167 3.84 -19.02 6.46
C LEU A 167 2.87 -19.72 7.42
N GLY A 168 3.15 -19.70 8.73
CA GLY A 168 2.32 -20.32 9.75
C GLY A 168 1.22 -19.44 10.34
N GLU A 169 1.23 -18.13 10.12
CA GLU A 169 0.33 -17.17 10.79
C GLU A 169 -1.16 -17.39 10.44
N SER A 170 -1.44 -17.79 9.21
CA SER A 170 -2.81 -18.05 8.74
C SER A 170 -3.11 -19.54 8.50
N LEU A 171 -2.22 -20.44 8.91
CA LEU A 171 -2.36 -21.86 8.63
C LEU A 171 -3.56 -22.48 9.34
N SER A 172 -3.81 -22.10 10.60
CA SER A 172 -4.94 -22.57 11.39
C SER A 172 -6.28 -22.16 10.77
N ASP A 173 -6.39 -20.89 10.38
CA ASP A 173 -7.58 -20.33 9.73
C ASP A 173 -7.82 -20.98 8.36
N TYR A 174 -6.74 -21.25 7.63
CA TYR A 174 -6.81 -21.93 6.34
C TYR A 174 -7.26 -23.40 6.48
N ILE A 175 -6.75 -24.13 7.47
CA ILE A 175 -7.16 -25.52 7.74
C ILE A 175 -8.65 -25.55 8.14
N GLU A 176 -9.09 -24.65 8.99
CA GLU A 176 -10.50 -24.54 9.39
C GLU A 176 -11.41 -24.20 8.20
N HIS A 177 -10.96 -23.26 7.34
CA HIS A 177 -11.67 -22.90 6.12
C HIS A 177 -11.81 -24.11 5.17
N VAL A 178 -10.75 -24.88 4.97
CA VAL A 178 -10.74 -26.08 4.10
C VAL A 178 -11.61 -27.20 4.69
N GLN A 179 -11.61 -27.39 6.01
CA GLN A 179 -12.45 -28.39 6.66
C GLN A 179 -13.95 -28.06 6.54
N ASN A 180 -14.29 -26.77 6.63
CA ASN A 180 -15.67 -26.30 6.56
C ASN A 180 -16.19 -26.18 5.12
N ASN A 181 -15.30 -25.95 4.14
CA ASN A 181 -15.64 -25.67 2.74
C ASN A 181 -14.91 -26.65 1.79
N LYS A 182 -15.26 -27.93 1.87
CA LYS A 182 -14.65 -28.97 0.99
C LYS A 182 -14.83 -28.72 -0.52
N SER A 183 -15.87 -27.97 -0.92
CA SER A 183 -16.12 -27.59 -2.31
C SER A 183 -15.16 -26.51 -2.83
N ASP A 184 -14.62 -25.65 -1.97
CA ASP A 184 -13.69 -24.57 -2.39
C ASP A 184 -12.27 -25.07 -2.70
N THR A 185 -11.95 -26.31 -2.34
CA THR A 185 -10.68 -26.97 -2.67
C THR A 185 -10.67 -27.57 -4.08
N MET A 186 -11.84 -27.79 -4.66
CA MET A 186 -11.98 -28.19 -6.05
C MET A 186 -12.11 -26.89 -6.86
N GLY A 187 -11.23 -26.64 -7.81
CA GLY A 187 -11.25 -25.43 -8.63
C GLY A 187 -12.60 -25.13 -9.29
N ILE A 188 -12.65 -24.07 -10.10
CA ILE A 188 -13.84 -23.72 -10.88
C ILE A 188 -13.96 -24.70 -12.04
N SER A 189 -15.07 -25.43 -12.15
CA SER A 189 -15.29 -26.37 -13.23
C SER A 189 -15.29 -25.68 -14.60
N THR A 190 -14.61 -26.28 -15.57
CA THR A 190 -14.57 -25.79 -16.95
C THR A 190 -15.76 -26.24 -17.79
N GLY A 191 -16.60 -27.14 -17.26
CA GLY A 191 -17.66 -27.80 -18.03
C GLY A 191 -17.17 -29.04 -18.82
N PHE A 192 -15.87 -29.36 -18.76
CA PHE A 192 -15.27 -30.57 -19.36
C PHE A 192 -14.83 -31.51 -18.26
N PRO A 193 -15.65 -32.49 -17.84
CA PRO A 193 -15.36 -33.31 -16.64
C PRO A 193 -14.05 -34.12 -16.72
N VAL A 194 -13.69 -34.57 -17.91
CA VAL A 194 -12.42 -35.30 -18.12
C VAL A 194 -11.22 -34.40 -17.96
N PHE A 195 -11.32 -33.17 -18.46
CA PHE A 195 -10.28 -32.16 -18.32
C PHE A 195 -10.20 -31.70 -16.87
N ASP A 196 -11.31 -31.38 -16.23
CA ASP A 196 -11.36 -30.98 -14.82
C ASP A 196 -10.69 -32.03 -13.92
N LYS A 197 -10.99 -33.30 -14.13
CA LYS A 197 -10.34 -34.39 -13.40
C LYS A 197 -8.83 -34.46 -13.64
N ALA A 198 -8.40 -34.21 -14.87
CA ALA A 198 -6.98 -34.25 -15.23
C ALA A 198 -6.17 -33.12 -14.59
N ILE A 199 -6.78 -31.92 -14.42
CA ILE A 199 -6.13 -30.76 -13.80
C ILE A 199 -6.35 -30.68 -12.28
N GLY A 200 -6.97 -31.70 -11.67
CA GLY A 200 -7.14 -31.79 -10.21
C GLY A 200 -8.39 -31.08 -9.66
N GLY A 201 -9.45 -30.95 -10.46
CA GLY A 201 -10.77 -30.47 -10.00
C GLY A 201 -11.24 -29.15 -10.61
N GLY A 202 -10.60 -28.68 -11.69
CA GLY A 202 -10.95 -27.44 -12.37
C GLY A 202 -9.92 -26.33 -12.24
N LEU A 203 -10.25 -25.12 -12.71
CA LEU A 203 -9.37 -23.95 -12.69
C LEU A 203 -9.17 -23.44 -11.27
N ARG A 204 -7.92 -23.28 -10.85
CA ARG A 204 -7.61 -22.83 -9.48
C ARG A 204 -7.81 -21.33 -9.32
N ARG A 205 -8.41 -20.93 -8.22
CA ARG A 205 -8.53 -19.50 -7.87
C ARG A 205 -7.14 -18.88 -7.67
N LYS A 206 -6.98 -17.61 -8.04
CA LYS A 206 -5.72 -16.85 -7.94
C LYS A 206 -4.55 -17.43 -8.76
N CYS A 207 -4.82 -18.31 -9.73
CA CYS A 207 -3.85 -18.85 -10.66
C CYS A 207 -4.09 -18.31 -12.07
N VAL A 208 -3.05 -18.33 -12.89
CA VAL A 208 -3.12 -18.04 -14.33
C VAL A 208 -2.95 -19.36 -15.06
N ASP A 209 -3.96 -19.73 -15.85
CA ASP A 209 -3.93 -20.94 -16.69
C ASP A 209 -3.69 -20.51 -18.14
N LEU A 210 -2.63 -21.04 -18.77
CA LEU A 210 -2.28 -20.75 -20.16
C LEU A 210 -2.77 -21.86 -21.08
N VAL A 211 -3.66 -21.51 -22.00
CA VAL A 211 -4.11 -22.42 -23.06
C VAL A 211 -3.49 -22.04 -24.39
N ALA A 212 -2.66 -22.89 -24.95
CA ALA A 212 -2.00 -22.70 -26.23
C ALA A 212 -2.48 -23.76 -27.25
N ALA A 213 -2.74 -23.32 -28.48
CA ALA A 213 -3.13 -24.19 -29.58
C ALA A 213 -2.65 -23.61 -30.90
N ARG A 214 -2.51 -24.47 -31.92
CA ARG A 214 -2.26 -24.04 -33.30
C ARG A 214 -3.47 -23.26 -33.84
N PRO A 215 -3.27 -22.34 -34.80
CA PRO A 215 -4.38 -21.64 -35.42
C PRO A 215 -5.46 -22.60 -35.94
N LYS A 216 -6.72 -22.23 -35.78
CA LYS A 216 -7.90 -23.01 -36.23
C LYS A 216 -8.16 -24.35 -35.52
N VAL A 217 -7.50 -24.65 -34.40
CA VAL A 217 -7.76 -25.86 -33.59
C VAL A 217 -8.93 -25.68 -32.61
N GLY A 218 -9.41 -24.45 -32.42
CA GLY A 218 -10.56 -24.17 -31.55
C GLY A 218 -10.20 -23.59 -30.18
N LYS A 219 -9.04 -22.90 -30.02
CA LYS A 219 -8.64 -22.24 -28.77
C LYS A 219 -9.72 -21.31 -28.23
N SER A 220 -10.23 -20.40 -29.09
CA SER A 220 -11.29 -19.43 -28.69
C SER A 220 -12.59 -20.15 -28.35
N CYS A 221 -13.01 -21.12 -29.18
CA CYS A 221 -14.19 -21.92 -28.90
C CYS A 221 -14.10 -22.68 -27.54
N PHE A 222 -12.92 -23.16 -27.16
CA PHE A 222 -12.72 -23.76 -25.84
C PHE A 222 -12.91 -22.70 -24.74
N ALA A 223 -12.30 -21.52 -24.88
CA ALA A 223 -12.43 -20.43 -23.91
C ALA A 223 -13.89 -19.94 -23.78
N ASP A 224 -14.60 -19.80 -24.90
CA ASP A 224 -16.01 -19.40 -24.92
C ASP A 224 -16.91 -20.43 -24.19
N ASN A 225 -16.69 -21.72 -24.45
CA ASN A 225 -17.45 -22.77 -23.77
C ASN A 225 -17.18 -22.80 -22.26
N VAL A 226 -15.92 -22.61 -21.83
CA VAL A 226 -15.57 -22.50 -20.41
C VAL A 226 -16.25 -21.27 -19.79
N ALA A 227 -16.15 -20.12 -20.45
CA ALA A 227 -16.77 -18.88 -19.99
C ALA A 227 -18.30 -19.02 -19.87
N LEU A 228 -18.94 -19.61 -20.88
CA LEU A 228 -20.39 -19.86 -20.90
C LEU A 228 -20.80 -20.80 -19.75
N HIS A 229 -20.08 -21.90 -19.55
CA HIS A 229 -20.34 -22.83 -18.45
C HIS A 229 -20.21 -22.16 -17.09
N VAL A 230 -19.12 -21.41 -16.87
CA VAL A 230 -18.88 -20.70 -15.62
C VAL A 230 -19.96 -19.65 -15.34
N ALA A 231 -20.32 -18.87 -16.36
CA ALA A 231 -21.32 -17.81 -16.19
C ALA A 231 -22.74 -18.35 -16.02
N LYS A 232 -23.13 -19.35 -16.83
CA LYS A 232 -24.51 -19.85 -16.90
C LYS A 232 -24.83 -20.92 -15.86
N GLU A 233 -23.95 -21.91 -15.72
CA GLU A 233 -24.23 -23.04 -14.83
C GLU A 233 -23.73 -22.81 -13.40
N LEU A 234 -22.60 -22.08 -13.23
CA LEU A 234 -22.07 -21.79 -11.91
C LEU A 234 -22.49 -20.42 -11.37
N GLY A 235 -23.06 -19.53 -12.21
CA GLY A 235 -23.48 -18.18 -11.82
C GLY A 235 -22.33 -17.24 -11.45
N ILE A 236 -21.10 -17.56 -11.87
CA ILE A 236 -19.90 -16.76 -11.58
C ILE A 236 -19.68 -15.75 -12.71
N PRO A 237 -19.58 -14.44 -12.43
CA PRO A 237 -19.31 -13.44 -13.47
C PRO A 237 -17.98 -13.71 -14.18
N VAL A 238 -17.98 -13.63 -15.51
CA VAL A 238 -16.80 -13.84 -16.36
C VAL A 238 -16.54 -12.57 -17.16
N LEU A 239 -15.29 -12.09 -17.13
CA LEU A 239 -14.83 -11.01 -18.00
C LEU A 239 -13.99 -11.63 -19.13
N MET A 240 -14.39 -11.41 -20.37
CA MET A 240 -13.62 -11.79 -21.56
C MET A 240 -12.98 -10.56 -22.18
N LEU A 241 -11.66 -10.61 -22.39
CA LEU A 241 -10.89 -9.60 -23.10
C LEU A 241 -10.32 -10.25 -24.36
N ASP A 242 -10.91 -9.97 -25.52
CA ASP A 242 -10.42 -10.42 -26.81
C ASP A 242 -9.89 -9.23 -27.62
N THR A 243 -8.73 -9.42 -28.27
CA THR A 243 -8.08 -8.44 -29.13
C THR A 243 -8.16 -8.79 -30.61
N GLU A 244 -8.64 -9.98 -30.95
CA GLU A 244 -8.69 -10.52 -32.32
C GLU A 244 -10.11 -10.58 -32.90
N MET A 245 -11.10 -10.87 -32.03
CA MET A 245 -12.49 -11.12 -32.45
C MET A 245 -13.42 -10.01 -31.97
N SER A 246 -14.42 -9.69 -32.76
CA SER A 246 -15.48 -8.79 -32.36
C SER A 246 -16.47 -9.48 -31.41
N LYS A 247 -17.31 -8.68 -30.73
CA LYS A 247 -18.32 -9.21 -29.82
C LYS A 247 -19.31 -10.14 -30.54
N GLU A 248 -19.61 -9.84 -31.81
CA GLU A 248 -20.52 -10.58 -32.63
C GLU A 248 -19.98 -11.95 -33.06
N ASP A 249 -18.64 -12.12 -33.09
CA ASP A 249 -17.98 -13.38 -33.45
C ASP A 249 -18.04 -14.43 -32.33
N HIS A 250 -18.39 -13.99 -31.09
CA HIS A 250 -18.56 -14.87 -29.92
C HIS A 250 -20.01 -15.36 -29.72
N TRP A 251 -20.93 -14.96 -30.61
CA TRP A 251 -22.35 -15.31 -30.54
C TRP A 251 -22.64 -16.47 -31.51
#